data_701d85cfce5ac67c5ff445944ac7f900
#
_entry.id   701d85cfce5ac67c5ff445944ac7f900
#
_cell.length_a   1.000
_cell.length_b   1.000
_cell.length_c   1.000
_cell.angle_alpha   90.00
_cell.angle_beta   90.00
_cell.angle_gamma   90.00
#
_symmetry.space_group_name_H-M   'P 1'
#
loop_
_entity.id
_entity.type
_entity.pdbx_description
1 polymer ?
#
loop_
_entity_poly.entity_id
_entity_poly.type
_entity_poly.pdbx_seq_one_letter_code
_entity_poly.pdbx_strand_id
1 'polypeptide(L)'
;LLDTLKAENVPATFLLVGQAVSTYPDTVAREFKDGHSLGVHTWNHPQLTKLPDDKIVSEINSTADAIKKAAPDAQVTFTRPPYGAFNPRVISVLKSLNHATVIWDVDTLDWKHRDPNAVLAQVQQHTKPGSIILMHDIHPTSVQAVPEIIKYLRSQGFTMVTVPELFGGSLTPGKIYFDQNLVRE
;
A
#
# COMPACT_ATOMS: atom_id res chain seq x y z
N LEU A 1 10.05 5.59 -10.45
CA LEU A 1 8.89 5.95 -9.63
C LEU A 1 9.24 7.01 -8.58
N LEU A 2 10.18 6.76 -7.67
CA LEU A 2 10.51 7.69 -6.58
C LEU A 2 10.96 9.07 -7.07
N ASP A 3 11.74 9.13 -8.16
CA ASP A 3 12.14 10.43 -8.74
C ASP A 3 10.92 11.22 -9.25
N THR A 4 9.95 10.54 -9.87
CA THR A 4 8.70 11.15 -10.33
C THR A 4 7.87 11.68 -9.15
N LEU A 5 7.63 10.84 -8.14
CA LEU A 5 6.87 11.23 -6.95
C LEU A 5 7.50 12.41 -6.23
N LYS A 6 8.84 12.41 -6.12
CA LYS A 6 9.60 13.51 -5.52
C LYS A 6 9.51 14.80 -6.34
N ALA A 7 9.73 14.73 -7.65
CA ALA A 7 9.64 15.89 -8.53
C ALA A 7 8.24 16.51 -8.52
N GLU A 8 7.21 15.68 -8.41
CA GLU A 8 5.82 16.08 -8.34
C GLU A 8 5.36 16.43 -6.90
N ASN A 9 6.20 16.24 -5.88
CA ASN A 9 5.82 16.41 -4.48
C ASN A 9 4.53 15.66 -4.11
N VAL A 10 4.47 14.37 -4.48
CA VAL A 10 3.33 13.49 -4.23
C VAL A 10 3.75 12.39 -3.27
N PRO A 11 3.20 12.36 -2.04
CA PRO A 11 3.41 11.23 -1.14
C PRO A 11 2.60 10.02 -1.57
N ALA A 12 3.07 8.83 -1.23
CA ALA A 12 2.40 7.56 -1.50
C ALA A 12 2.50 6.62 -0.30
N THR A 13 1.78 5.50 -0.35
CA THR A 13 1.89 4.43 0.63
C THR A 13 2.42 3.18 -0.05
N PHE A 14 3.59 2.72 0.39
CA PHE A 14 4.21 1.51 -0.10
C PHE A 14 3.89 0.32 0.82
N LEU A 15 3.30 -0.72 0.25
CA LEU A 15 3.00 -1.99 0.93
C LEU A 15 4.06 -2.99 0.50
N LEU A 16 5.03 -3.25 1.38
CA LEU A 16 6.32 -3.85 1.06
C LEU A 16 6.35 -5.36 1.30
N VAL A 17 6.86 -6.10 0.33
CA VAL A 17 7.16 -7.54 0.44
C VAL A 17 8.53 -7.70 1.13
N GLY A 18 8.59 -8.43 2.25
CA GLY A 18 9.78 -8.50 3.10
C GLY A 18 11.05 -8.99 2.39
N GLN A 19 10.92 -9.96 1.47
CA GLN A 19 12.06 -10.40 0.65
C GLN A 19 12.64 -9.26 -0.20
N ALA A 20 11.78 -8.41 -0.79
CA ALA A 20 12.22 -7.24 -1.54
C ALA A 20 12.89 -6.20 -0.64
N VAL A 21 12.31 -5.94 0.55
CA VAL A 21 12.93 -5.06 1.57
C VAL A 21 14.34 -5.53 1.92
N SER A 22 14.53 -6.82 2.16
CA SER A 22 15.85 -7.38 2.49
C SER A 22 16.85 -7.28 1.35
N THR A 23 16.37 -7.29 0.11
CA THR A 23 17.21 -7.17 -1.09
C THR A 23 17.57 -5.71 -1.40
N TYR A 24 16.63 -4.77 -1.15
CA TYR A 24 16.75 -3.36 -1.52
C TYR A 24 16.53 -2.41 -0.33
N PRO A 25 17.23 -2.56 0.80
CA PRO A 25 16.99 -1.75 2.00
C PRO A 25 17.20 -0.24 1.76
N ASP A 26 18.14 0.14 0.89
CA ASP A 26 18.41 1.55 0.57
C ASP A 26 17.22 2.21 -0.18
N THR A 27 16.50 1.44 -1.01
CA THR A 27 15.27 1.91 -1.65
C THR A 27 14.20 2.19 -0.61
N VAL A 28 14.00 1.29 0.35
CA VAL A 28 13.03 1.45 1.44
C VAL A 28 13.38 2.64 2.35
N ALA A 29 14.68 2.81 2.68
CA ALA A 29 15.15 3.98 3.41
C ALA A 29 14.84 5.28 2.64
N ARG A 30 15.00 5.27 1.32
CA ARG A 30 14.68 6.43 0.47
C ARG A 30 13.16 6.69 0.42
N GLU A 31 12.33 5.66 0.28
CA GLU A 31 10.86 5.80 0.33
C GLU A 31 10.43 6.55 1.60
N PHE A 32 10.92 6.11 2.74
CA PHE A 32 10.62 6.77 4.02
C PHE A 32 11.16 8.20 4.08
N LYS A 33 12.41 8.43 3.69
CA LYS A 33 13.06 9.74 3.68
C LYS A 33 12.36 10.75 2.76
N ASP A 34 11.83 10.30 1.64
CA ASP A 34 11.11 11.14 0.68
C ASP A 34 9.63 11.39 1.11
N GLY A 35 9.22 10.93 2.32
CA GLY A 35 7.93 11.25 2.95
C GLY A 35 6.80 10.27 2.64
N HIS A 36 7.12 9.08 2.15
CA HIS A 36 6.12 8.04 1.91
C HIS A 36 5.82 7.23 3.18
N SER A 37 4.60 6.70 3.29
CA SER A 37 4.23 5.76 4.34
C SER A 37 4.56 4.33 3.95
N LEU A 38 5.06 3.55 4.92
CA LEU A 38 5.47 2.16 4.73
C LEU A 38 4.56 1.22 5.51
N GLY A 39 4.07 0.18 4.84
CA GLY A 39 3.26 -0.89 5.44
C GLY A 39 3.70 -2.27 4.98
N VAL A 40 3.12 -3.30 5.58
CA VAL A 40 3.46 -4.70 5.36
C VAL A 40 2.64 -5.32 4.23
N HIS A 41 3.31 -6.07 3.34
CA HIS A 41 2.64 -6.91 2.34
C HIS A 41 3.10 -8.38 2.42
N THR A 42 3.33 -8.87 3.64
CA THR A 42 3.88 -10.20 3.96
C THR A 42 5.35 -10.39 3.54
N TRP A 43 5.97 -11.51 3.93
CA TRP A 43 7.36 -11.78 3.61
C TRP A 43 7.58 -12.22 2.17
N ASN A 44 6.77 -13.19 1.69
CA ASN A 44 6.92 -13.80 0.37
C ASN A 44 5.59 -13.90 -0.42
N HIS A 45 4.60 -13.05 -0.08
CA HIS A 45 3.33 -12.90 -0.78
C HIS A 45 2.41 -14.14 -0.76
N PRO A 46 2.27 -14.88 0.35
CA PRO A 46 1.31 -15.98 0.43
C PRO A 46 -0.11 -15.48 0.67
N GLN A 47 -1.10 -16.27 0.28
CA GLN A 47 -2.49 -16.00 0.63
C GLN A 47 -2.74 -16.30 2.10
N LEU A 48 -2.87 -15.27 2.96
CA LEU A 48 -2.95 -15.40 4.42
C LEU A 48 -4.09 -16.29 4.91
N THR A 49 -5.22 -16.30 4.20
CA THR A 49 -6.37 -17.14 4.56
C THR A 49 -6.09 -18.64 4.51
N LYS A 50 -5.01 -19.06 3.84
CA LYS A 50 -4.56 -20.46 3.71
C LYS A 50 -3.48 -20.86 4.72
N LEU A 51 -2.95 -19.90 5.48
CA LEU A 51 -1.89 -20.13 6.45
C LEU A 51 -2.45 -20.33 7.88
N PRO A 52 -1.78 -21.12 8.73
CA PRO A 52 -2.05 -21.12 10.17
C PRO A 52 -1.57 -19.81 10.81
N ASP A 53 -2.08 -19.49 11.99
CA ASP A 53 -1.88 -18.20 12.65
C ASP A 53 -0.42 -17.88 12.94
N ASP A 54 0.37 -18.87 13.38
CA ASP A 54 1.81 -18.72 13.62
C ASP A 54 2.59 -18.32 12.36
N LYS A 55 2.16 -18.82 11.19
CA LYS A 55 2.75 -18.44 9.91
C LYS A 55 2.35 -17.04 9.49
N ILE A 56 1.09 -16.65 9.73
CA ILE A 56 0.65 -15.26 9.50
C ILE A 56 1.50 -14.31 10.36
N VAL A 57 1.66 -14.61 11.66
CA VAL A 57 2.49 -13.81 12.58
C VAL A 57 3.93 -13.70 12.06
N SER A 58 4.52 -14.81 11.62
CA SER A 58 5.87 -14.81 11.05
C SER A 58 6.00 -13.94 9.80
N GLU A 59 5.06 -14.05 8.85
CA GLU A 59 5.03 -13.27 7.61
C GLU A 59 4.98 -11.76 7.89
N ILE A 60 4.17 -11.34 8.86
CA ILE A 60 4.00 -9.94 9.21
C ILE A 60 5.22 -9.40 9.98
N ASN A 61 5.62 -10.09 11.05
CA ASN A 61 6.71 -9.61 11.92
C ASN A 61 8.04 -9.57 11.18
N SER A 62 8.40 -10.62 10.42
CA SER A 62 9.65 -10.62 9.65
C SER A 62 9.72 -9.47 8.66
N THR A 63 8.60 -9.11 8.03
CA THR A 63 8.53 -7.98 7.11
C THR A 63 8.62 -6.65 7.85
N ALA A 64 7.88 -6.48 8.95
CA ALA A 64 7.93 -5.27 9.76
C ALA A 64 9.35 -5.03 10.32
N ASP A 65 10.03 -6.08 10.78
CA ASP A 65 11.41 -6.00 11.28
C ASP A 65 12.38 -5.60 10.17
N ALA A 66 12.22 -6.15 8.96
CA ALA A 66 13.05 -5.76 7.81
C ALA A 66 12.83 -4.29 7.43
N ILE A 67 11.58 -3.81 7.41
CA ILE A 67 11.26 -2.40 7.17
C ILE A 67 11.89 -1.50 8.23
N LYS A 68 11.73 -1.82 9.53
CA LYS A 68 12.31 -1.05 10.63
C LYS A 68 13.83 -1.05 10.61
N LYS A 69 14.47 -2.12 10.12
CA LYS A 69 15.92 -2.15 9.93
C LYS A 69 16.38 -1.17 8.85
N ALA A 70 15.62 -1.03 7.76
CA ALA A 70 15.91 -0.11 6.66
C ALA A 70 15.53 1.35 6.99
N ALA A 71 14.41 1.55 7.71
CA ALA A 71 13.85 2.85 8.09
C ALA A 71 13.41 2.81 9.58
N PRO A 72 14.33 3.05 10.53
CA PRO A 72 14.08 2.84 11.97
C PRO A 72 12.92 3.64 12.55
N ASP A 73 12.66 4.82 12.02
CA ASP A 73 11.61 5.74 12.49
C ASP A 73 10.24 5.49 11.82
N ALA A 74 10.15 4.54 10.87
CA ALA A 74 8.92 4.23 10.17
C ALA A 74 7.87 3.61 11.13
N GLN A 75 6.63 4.12 11.04
CA GLN A 75 5.48 3.58 11.78
C GLN A 75 4.84 2.45 10.97
N VAL A 76 5.24 1.21 11.25
CA VAL A 76 4.78 0.01 10.53
C VAL A 76 3.60 -0.61 11.27
N THR A 77 2.40 -0.06 11.08
CA THR A 77 1.19 -0.39 11.84
C THR A 77 0.01 -0.85 10.97
N PHE A 78 0.25 -1.15 9.70
CA PHE A 78 -0.80 -1.61 8.81
C PHE A 78 -0.27 -2.62 7.79
N THR A 79 -1.20 -3.46 7.33
CA THR A 79 -0.94 -4.57 6.39
C THR A 79 -1.96 -4.54 5.27
N ARG A 80 -1.50 -4.75 4.04
CA ARG A 80 -2.37 -5.16 2.93
C ARG A 80 -2.19 -6.66 2.69
N PRO A 81 -3.24 -7.48 2.94
CA PRO A 81 -3.17 -8.90 2.65
C PRO A 81 -2.96 -9.16 1.15
N PRO A 82 -2.07 -10.08 0.74
CA PRO A 82 -1.95 -10.50 -0.65
C PRO A 82 -3.30 -10.89 -1.27
N TYR A 83 -3.50 -10.51 -2.54
CA TYR A 83 -4.75 -10.76 -3.30
C TYR A 83 -5.99 -10.07 -2.72
N GLY A 84 -5.85 -9.16 -1.74
CA GLY A 84 -6.97 -8.64 -0.97
C GLY A 84 -7.72 -9.72 -0.17
N ALA A 85 -7.08 -10.88 0.06
CA ALA A 85 -7.72 -12.03 0.67
C ALA A 85 -7.59 -12.01 2.20
N PHE A 86 -8.70 -11.79 2.88
CA PHE A 86 -8.80 -11.83 4.33
C PHE A 86 -10.10 -12.51 4.78
N ASN A 87 -10.17 -12.86 6.05
CA ASN A 87 -11.35 -13.34 6.76
C ASN A 87 -11.26 -12.91 8.24
N PRO A 88 -12.30 -13.10 9.07
CA PRO A 88 -12.28 -12.67 10.47
C PRO A 88 -11.08 -13.18 11.28
N ARG A 89 -10.60 -14.41 10.99
CA ARG A 89 -9.42 -14.98 11.65
C ARG A 89 -8.14 -14.17 11.31
N VAL A 90 -7.90 -13.88 10.02
CA VAL A 90 -6.75 -13.07 9.59
C VAL A 90 -6.80 -11.69 10.24
N ILE A 91 -7.97 -11.03 10.23
CA ILE A 91 -8.14 -9.71 10.87
C ILE A 91 -7.82 -9.77 12.37
N SER A 92 -8.29 -10.83 13.07
CA SER A 92 -7.99 -11.03 14.50
C SER A 92 -6.49 -11.16 14.75
N VAL A 93 -5.76 -11.92 13.91
CA VAL A 93 -4.30 -12.03 14.01
C VAL A 93 -3.62 -10.68 13.75
N LEU A 94 -3.99 -9.96 12.69
CA LEU A 94 -3.43 -8.63 12.40
C LEU A 94 -3.68 -7.65 13.55
N LYS A 95 -4.89 -7.66 14.12
CA LYS A 95 -5.23 -6.86 15.32
C LYS A 95 -4.34 -7.19 16.50
N SER A 96 -4.06 -8.47 16.78
CA SER A 96 -3.18 -8.89 17.87
C SER A 96 -1.73 -8.43 17.68
N LEU A 97 -1.32 -8.19 16.44
CA LEU A 97 -0.03 -7.61 16.07
C LEU A 97 -0.04 -6.08 16.03
N ASN A 98 -1.14 -5.45 16.47
CA ASN A 98 -1.34 -3.99 16.39
C ASN A 98 -1.36 -3.43 14.97
N HIS A 99 -1.83 -4.20 13.99
CA HIS A 99 -1.98 -3.80 12.60
C HIS A 99 -3.43 -3.52 12.21
N ALA A 100 -3.63 -2.44 11.47
CA ALA A 100 -4.82 -2.21 10.65
C ALA A 100 -4.71 -2.95 9.30
N THR A 101 -5.84 -3.15 8.64
CA THR A 101 -5.89 -3.76 7.31
C THR A 101 -6.22 -2.70 6.27
N VAL A 102 -5.38 -2.55 5.26
CA VAL A 102 -5.61 -1.63 4.14
C VAL A 102 -5.97 -2.44 2.90
N ILE A 103 -7.06 -2.07 2.27
CA ILE A 103 -7.54 -2.61 1.00
C ILE A 103 -7.54 -1.46 -0.03
N TRP A 104 -8.43 -1.43 -0.99
CA TRP A 104 -8.61 -0.38 -2.00
C TRP A 104 -10.06 -0.37 -2.49
N ASP A 105 -10.47 0.72 -3.08
CA ASP A 105 -11.72 0.83 -3.81
C ASP A 105 -11.51 1.07 -5.31
N VAL A 106 -10.29 1.47 -5.72
CA VAL A 106 -9.92 1.61 -7.13
C VAL A 106 -8.83 0.61 -7.50
N ASP A 107 -9.19 -0.45 -8.22
CA ASP A 107 -8.24 -1.39 -8.82
C ASP A 107 -7.87 -0.92 -10.22
N THR A 108 -6.62 -0.57 -10.44
CA THR A 108 -6.14 -0.12 -11.75
C THR A 108 -6.01 -1.25 -12.76
N LEU A 109 -6.10 -2.50 -12.31
CA LEU A 109 -5.88 -3.71 -13.12
C LEU A 109 -4.55 -3.71 -13.88
N ASP A 110 -3.55 -2.98 -13.37
CA ASP A 110 -2.21 -2.85 -13.95
C ASP A 110 -1.48 -4.20 -14.03
N TRP A 111 -1.72 -5.07 -13.06
CA TRP A 111 -1.24 -6.44 -13.02
C TRP A 111 -1.76 -7.31 -14.17
N LYS A 112 -2.90 -6.93 -14.78
CA LYS A 112 -3.59 -7.66 -15.85
C LYS A 112 -3.31 -7.07 -17.23
N HIS A 113 -3.51 -5.76 -17.39
CA HIS A 113 -3.50 -5.12 -18.71
C HIS A 113 -2.10 -4.76 -19.21
N ARG A 114 -1.17 -4.43 -18.31
CA ARG A 114 0.20 -4.03 -18.67
C ARG A 114 0.27 -2.91 -19.71
N ASP A 115 -0.66 -1.97 -19.64
CA ASP A 115 -0.80 -0.82 -20.54
C ASP A 115 -1.02 0.45 -19.71
N PRO A 116 -0.13 1.47 -19.82
CA PRO A 116 -0.25 2.72 -19.09
C PRO A 116 -1.56 3.46 -19.34
N ASN A 117 -2.10 3.39 -20.55
CA ASN A 117 -3.37 4.05 -20.89
C ASN A 117 -4.56 3.34 -20.24
N ALA A 118 -4.53 2.00 -20.18
CA ALA A 118 -5.57 1.24 -19.50
C ALA A 118 -5.54 1.51 -17.98
N VAL A 119 -4.36 1.63 -17.37
CA VAL A 119 -4.19 2.02 -15.95
C VAL A 119 -4.77 3.40 -15.70
N LEU A 120 -4.43 4.39 -16.51
CA LEU A 120 -4.98 5.76 -16.43
C LEU A 120 -6.50 5.75 -16.57
N ALA A 121 -7.05 5.00 -17.52
CA ALA A 121 -8.50 4.92 -17.74
C ALA A 121 -9.25 4.39 -16.50
N GLN A 122 -8.71 3.38 -15.79
CA GLN A 122 -9.30 2.89 -14.54
C GLN A 122 -9.33 3.98 -13.46
N VAL A 123 -8.23 4.72 -13.30
CA VAL A 123 -8.17 5.86 -12.38
C VAL A 123 -9.20 6.93 -12.74
N GLN A 124 -9.30 7.29 -14.03
CA GLN A 124 -10.25 8.30 -14.51
C GLN A 124 -11.71 7.92 -14.27
N GLN A 125 -12.02 6.64 -14.44
CA GLN A 125 -13.39 6.14 -14.35
C GLN A 125 -13.87 5.95 -12.92
N HIS A 126 -12.98 5.57 -11.99
CA HIS A 126 -13.40 5.04 -10.69
C HIS A 126 -12.98 5.89 -9.50
N THR A 127 -12.03 6.84 -9.65
CA THR A 127 -11.56 7.64 -8.52
C THR A 127 -12.59 8.68 -8.09
N LYS A 128 -12.83 8.73 -6.79
CA LYS A 128 -13.66 9.72 -6.10
C LYS A 128 -12.91 10.28 -4.89
N PRO A 129 -13.37 11.38 -4.27
CA PRO A 129 -12.77 11.87 -3.03
C PRO A 129 -12.72 10.78 -1.96
N GLY A 130 -11.54 10.58 -1.38
CA GLY A 130 -11.29 9.57 -0.35
C GLY A 130 -10.94 8.17 -0.88
N SER A 131 -10.78 7.98 -2.18
CA SER A 131 -10.38 6.69 -2.77
C SER A 131 -8.97 6.26 -2.38
N ILE A 132 -8.78 4.94 -2.24
CA ILE A 132 -7.48 4.28 -2.17
C ILE A 132 -7.24 3.57 -3.51
N ILE A 133 -6.25 4.04 -4.26
CA ILE A 133 -5.91 3.53 -5.59
C ILE A 133 -4.82 2.47 -5.47
N LEU A 134 -5.11 1.24 -5.96
CA LEU A 134 -4.13 0.14 -6.02
C LEU A 134 -3.32 0.21 -7.30
N MET A 135 -1.99 0.16 -7.14
CA MET A 135 -1.02 0.00 -8.23
C MET A 135 0.12 -0.93 -7.79
N HIS A 136 0.87 -1.47 -8.77
CA HIS A 136 2.02 -2.35 -8.52
C HIS A 136 3.25 -1.83 -9.28
N ASP A 137 4.21 -1.29 -8.56
CA ASP A 137 5.44 -0.68 -9.10
C ASP A 137 6.47 -1.68 -9.64
N ILE A 138 6.23 -2.97 -9.42
CA ILE A 138 6.99 -4.06 -10.07
C ILE A 138 6.74 -4.15 -11.57
N HIS A 139 5.78 -3.39 -12.10
CA HIS A 139 5.46 -3.35 -13.53
C HIS A 139 5.88 -2.02 -14.14
N PRO A 140 6.82 -2.02 -15.12
CA PRO A 140 7.25 -0.78 -15.77
C PRO A 140 6.10 0.04 -16.35
N THR A 141 5.05 -0.60 -16.88
CA THR A 141 3.86 0.06 -17.42
C THR A 141 3.04 0.79 -16.37
N SER A 142 2.97 0.26 -15.14
CA SER A 142 2.34 0.96 -14.01
C SER A 142 3.12 2.23 -13.66
N VAL A 143 4.45 2.13 -13.59
CA VAL A 143 5.32 3.28 -13.31
C VAL A 143 5.22 4.34 -14.42
N GLN A 144 5.12 3.93 -15.69
CA GLN A 144 4.95 4.84 -16.83
C GLN A 144 3.61 5.61 -16.78
N ALA A 145 2.57 5.06 -16.19
CA ALA A 145 1.28 5.73 -16.06
C ALA A 145 1.27 6.86 -15.00
N VAL A 146 2.17 6.81 -14.01
CA VAL A 146 2.14 7.69 -12.84
C VAL A 146 2.13 9.19 -13.17
N PRO A 147 2.97 9.73 -14.08
CA PRO A 147 2.95 11.16 -14.40
C PRO A 147 1.58 11.64 -14.90
N GLU A 148 0.95 10.91 -15.82
CA GLU A 148 -0.35 11.28 -16.35
C GLU A 148 -1.48 11.08 -15.33
N ILE A 149 -1.38 10.10 -14.44
CA ILE A 149 -2.30 9.93 -13.31
C ILE A 149 -2.22 11.14 -12.37
N ILE A 150 -1.03 11.56 -11.97
CA ILE A 150 -0.83 12.73 -11.11
C ILE A 150 -1.43 13.98 -11.75
N LYS A 151 -1.12 14.21 -13.01
CA LYS A 151 -1.65 15.35 -13.80
C LYS A 151 -3.17 15.34 -13.87
N TYR A 152 -3.76 14.18 -14.16
CA TYR A 152 -5.22 14.02 -14.21
C TYR A 152 -5.84 14.31 -12.84
N LEU A 153 -5.38 13.67 -11.76
CA LEU A 153 -5.95 13.85 -10.43
C LEU A 153 -5.89 15.30 -9.97
N ARG A 154 -4.78 16.00 -10.21
CA ARG A 154 -4.69 17.45 -9.95
C ARG A 154 -5.66 18.29 -10.76
N SER A 155 -5.84 17.94 -12.04
CA SER A 155 -6.80 18.66 -12.91
C SER A 155 -8.25 18.51 -12.43
N GLN A 156 -8.56 17.43 -11.70
CA GLN A 156 -9.85 17.19 -11.07
C GLN A 156 -9.95 17.77 -9.64
N GLY A 157 -8.92 18.46 -9.16
CA GLY A 157 -8.89 19.09 -7.84
C GLY A 157 -8.57 18.11 -6.68
N PHE A 158 -8.10 16.90 -6.97
CA PHE A 158 -7.68 15.97 -5.93
C PHE A 158 -6.32 16.36 -5.32
N THR A 159 -6.23 16.20 -3.99
CA THR A 159 -4.96 16.18 -3.26
C THR A 159 -4.59 14.73 -2.98
N MET A 160 -3.39 14.33 -3.40
CA MET A 160 -2.86 12.99 -3.15
C MET A 160 -2.13 12.99 -1.81
N VAL A 161 -2.47 12.03 -0.96
CA VAL A 161 -1.95 11.87 0.40
C VAL A 161 -1.60 10.41 0.66
N THR A 162 -0.86 10.13 1.73
CA THR A 162 -0.68 8.75 2.20
C THR A 162 -1.97 8.18 2.78
N VAL A 163 -2.09 6.84 2.87
CA VAL A 163 -3.25 6.22 3.49
C VAL A 163 -3.42 6.64 4.96
N PRO A 164 -2.38 6.69 5.81
CA PRO A 164 -2.55 7.25 7.15
C PRO A 164 -3.07 8.69 7.16
N GLU A 165 -2.54 9.58 6.31
CA GLU A 165 -3.01 10.98 6.23
C GLU A 165 -4.48 11.10 5.80
N LEU A 166 -4.95 10.22 4.91
CA LEU A 166 -6.36 10.16 4.50
C LEU A 166 -7.31 9.94 5.70
N PHE A 167 -6.81 9.30 6.77
CA PHE A 167 -7.56 8.99 7.98
C PHE A 167 -7.10 9.78 9.22
N GLY A 168 -6.49 10.95 9.02
CA GLY A 168 -6.10 11.85 10.12
C GLY A 168 -4.76 11.51 10.78
N GLY A 169 -3.90 10.77 10.10
CA GLY A 169 -2.50 10.50 10.50
C GLY A 169 -2.27 9.11 11.09
N SER A 170 -3.31 8.36 11.45
CA SER A 170 -3.16 6.99 12.00
C SER A 170 -4.31 6.06 11.63
N LEU A 171 -4.02 4.77 11.60
CA LEU A 171 -5.01 3.72 11.37
C LEU A 171 -5.24 2.91 12.65
N THR A 172 -6.49 2.56 12.94
CA THR A 172 -6.86 1.78 14.12
C THR A 172 -6.63 0.29 13.89
N PRO A 173 -5.87 -0.41 14.75
CA PRO A 173 -5.66 -1.84 14.64
C PRO A 173 -6.97 -2.64 14.63
N GLY A 174 -7.04 -3.62 13.74
CA GLY A 174 -8.23 -4.47 13.57
C GLY A 174 -9.32 -3.88 12.67
N LYS A 175 -9.26 -2.61 12.30
CA LYS A 175 -10.15 -2.03 11.28
C LYS A 175 -9.65 -2.31 9.88
N ILE A 176 -10.58 -2.34 8.91
CA ILE A 176 -10.35 -2.60 7.49
C ILE A 176 -10.73 -1.35 6.70
N TYR A 177 -9.79 -0.79 5.98
CA TYR A 177 -9.89 0.47 5.25
C TYR A 177 -9.95 0.21 3.74
N PHE A 178 -11.08 0.51 3.10
CA PHE A 178 -11.28 0.38 1.65
C PHE A 178 -11.19 1.74 0.95
N ASP A 179 -11.85 2.73 1.50
CA ASP A 179 -11.80 4.16 1.14
C ASP A 179 -12.13 4.99 2.39
N GLN A 180 -12.07 6.31 2.29
CA GLN A 180 -12.33 7.20 3.44
C GLN A 180 -13.74 7.02 4.05
N ASN A 181 -14.72 6.59 3.26
CA ASN A 181 -16.11 6.44 3.68
C ASN A 181 -16.49 4.98 4.02
N LEU A 182 -15.61 4.02 3.71
CA LEU A 182 -15.85 2.60 3.92
C LEU A 182 -14.74 1.99 4.78
N VAL A 183 -14.95 2.08 6.11
CA VAL A 183 -14.13 1.42 7.13
C VAL A 183 -14.98 0.36 7.83
N ARG A 184 -14.47 -0.86 7.96
CA ARG A 184 -15.18 -1.99 8.62
C ARG A 184 -14.43 -2.45 9.87
N GLU A 185 -15.18 -3.10 10.76
CA GLU A 185 -14.65 -3.82 11.92
C GLU A 185 -14.41 -5.29 11.62
#